data_e38baea7d8d5d03c39c3798b71d7d624
#
_entry.id   e38baea7d8d5d03c39c3798b71d7d624
#
_cell.length_a   1.000
_cell.length_b   1.000
_cell.length_c   1.000
_cell.angle_alpha   90.00
_cell.angle_beta   90.00
_cell.angle_gamma   90.00
#
_symmetry.space_group_name_H-M   'P 1'
#
loop_
_entity.id
_entity.type
_entity.pdbx_description
1 polymer ?
#
loop_
_entity_poly.entity_id
_entity_poly.type
_entity_poly.pdbx_seq_one_letter_code
_entity_poly.pdbx_strand_id
1 'polypeptide(L)'
;MRSQFHTSTHLQSQKSRRWPAAKTHVGFRRRRQELGDKATPAGATFMRVPPGSHAYTSAAELNAPLRGKLICCSQVPPATAPSANGDCSDFYAGGVAVYSGLLWSTPCRDLPVLLAQPRSLPVIVTYRPNWEGGQYAGEDEPRFEALLLAMELGAEYVDVEFKVADKFMKYLSGKKPQNCKLIISAYDYKTTPSVHELLNLVAQIRATGADIVKIETTAADIVDTSRMFQVLAHCHEKQVPIIGLVRKEHGFISRIICAKYGGYLTFASLENGKESTTEQPTVADLINKYKIRQIGPDTKVFGIIGNPVSHSKSPIVQNQAFRSVGFDAVFLPFLSDDLVQFLYTFSAPDYAGFSCTMPHKETALRCCDDVDPIARDIGAINTIIRRPDGKLVGYNTDYSGAISAIEDGIRASQPTDSITSPLAGRLFVVIGAGGAGKALAYGAKEKGARVVIANRTFARAQELAHIIGGTALTLSELESYHPEKGMILANATSVGMHPNVDETPLSKHALKSYAVVFDAVFVPRETRLLREAAVCGATVIDGLEMLIRLVMVQFKLFTGGMTAPERLMREAILTKTH
;
A
#
# COMPACT_ATOMS: atom_id res chain seq x y z
N MET A 1 65.48 41.63 -32.31
CA MET A 1 64.37 41.59 -33.28
C MET A 1 63.19 40.87 -32.60
N ARG A 2 62.09 41.56 -32.51
CA ARG A 2 60.89 41.16 -31.79
C ARG A 2 60.14 40.06 -32.54
N SER A 3 59.62 39.03 -31.85
CA SER A 3 58.48 38.21 -32.30
C SER A 3 57.55 37.99 -31.16
N GLN A 4 56.33 38.42 -31.38
CA GLN A 4 55.19 38.38 -30.45
C GLN A 4 54.62 36.96 -30.35
N PHE A 5 54.37 36.46 -29.12
CA PHE A 5 53.57 35.30 -28.87
C PHE A 5 52.15 35.78 -28.53
N HIS A 6 51.19 35.44 -29.36
CA HIS A 6 49.76 35.49 -29.05
C HIS A 6 49.32 34.15 -28.47
N THR A 7 48.95 34.13 -27.20
CA THR A 7 48.27 33.02 -26.54
C THR A 7 46.77 33.24 -26.67
N SER A 8 46.10 32.42 -27.50
CA SER A 8 44.63 32.29 -27.55
C SER A 8 44.22 31.22 -26.57
N THR A 9 43.61 31.60 -25.47
CA THR A 9 42.90 30.71 -24.56
C THR A 9 41.49 30.42 -25.10
N HIS A 10 41.31 29.26 -25.70
CA HIS A 10 39.97 28.72 -25.99
C HIS A 10 39.42 28.02 -24.74
N LEU A 11 38.60 28.70 -24.01
CA LEU A 11 37.66 28.12 -23.08
C LEU A 11 36.52 27.46 -23.89
N GLN A 12 36.64 26.17 -24.15
CA GLN A 12 35.47 25.38 -24.62
C GLN A 12 34.52 25.17 -23.45
N SER A 13 33.40 25.89 -23.48
CA SER A 13 32.25 25.62 -22.64
C SER A 13 31.75 24.21 -22.93
N GLN A 14 31.84 23.30 -21.96
CA GLN A 14 31.17 22.02 -22.00
C GLN A 14 29.64 22.29 -21.98
N LYS A 15 29.02 22.20 -23.15
CA LYS A 15 27.55 22.14 -23.26
C LYS A 15 27.11 20.83 -22.59
N SER A 16 26.43 20.93 -21.45
CA SER A 16 25.69 19.84 -20.84
C SER A 16 24.75 19.23 -21.90
N ARG A 17 25.01 17.98 -22.27
CA ARG A 17 24.14 17.23 -23.17
C ARG A 17 22.85 16.94 -22.42
N ARG A 18 21.80 17.69 -22.70
CA ARG A 18 20.45 17.44 -22.21
C ARG A 18 19.90 16.16 -22.83
N TRP A 19 19.19 15.39 -22.04
CA TRP A 19 18.35 14.30 -22.51
C TRP A 19 17.40 14.80 -23.61
N PRO A 20 17.17 14.04 -24.69
CA PRO A 20 16.16 14.45 -25.66
C PRO A 20 14.83 14.57 -24.93
N ALA A 21 14.27 15.77 -24.93
CA ALA A 21 12.95 16.01 -24.36
C ALA A 21 11.96 15.14 -25.12
N ALA A 22 11.41 14.14 -24.43
CA ALA A 22 10.39 13.30 -25.03
C ALA A 22 9.21 14.20 -25.44
N LYS A 23 8.87 14.21 -26.72
CA LYS A 23 7.71 14.91 -27.32
C LYS A 23 6.36 14.29 -26.84
N THR A 24 6.18 14.08 -25.54
CA THR A 24 5.08 13.25 -25.01
C THR A 24 4.13 13.98 -24.08
N HIS A 25 4.36 15.26 -23.76
CA HIS A 25 3.38 16.04 -23.00
C HIS A 25 2.02 16.18 -23.70
N VAL A 26 2.01 16.21 -25.03
CA VAL A 26 0.77 16.34 -25.82
C VAL A 26 -0.06 15.05 -25.77
N GLY A 27 0.60 13.88 -25.70
CA GLY A 27 -0.08 12.58 -25.66
C GLY A 27 -0.79 12.28 -24.34
N PHE A 28 -0.23 12.70 -23.21
CA PHE A 28 -0.85 12.47 -21.89
C PHE A 28 -2.05 13.38 -21.66
N ARG A 29 -1.95 14.67 -22.02
CA ARG A 29 -3.11 15.57 -21.99
C ARG A 29 -4.23 15.13 -22.91
N ARG A 30 -3.91 14.63 -24.12
CA ARG A 30 -4.92 14.07 -25.04
C ARG A 30 -5.58 12.81 -24.47
N ARG A 31 -4.81 11.87 -23.90
CA ARG A 31 -5.39 10.69 -23.26
C ARG A 31 -6.21 11.01 -22.01
N ARG A 32 -5.82 12.03 -21.24
CA ARG A 32 -6.61 12.51 -20.10
C ARG A 32 -7.93 13.13 -20.58
N GLN A 33 -7.91 13.83 -21.68
CA GLN A 33 -9.10 14.37 -22.35
C GLN A 33 -9.95 13.26 -23.00
N GLU A 34 -9.30 12.33 -23.70
CA GLU A 34 -9.99 11.19 -24.35
C GLU A 34 -10.66 10.24 -23.34
N LEU A 35 -10.08 10.03 -22.15
CA LEU A 35 -10.70 9.26 -21.07
C LEU A 35 -11.82 10.04 -20.38
N GLY A 36 -11.68 11.37 -20.23
CA GLY A 36 -12.73 12.25 -19.73
C GLY A 36 -13.95 12.28 -20.66
N ASP A 37 -13.72 12.36 -21.96
CA ASP A 37 -14.78 12.44 -22.98
C ASP A 37 -15.48 11.10 -23.26
N LYS A 38 -14.83 9.96 -22.96
CA LYS A 38 -15.41 8.62 -23.15
C LYS A 38 -16.08 8.04 -21.90
N ALA A 39 -15.85 8.62 -20.73
CA ALA A 39 -16.33 8.11 -19.45
C ALA A 39 -17.57 8.81 -18.91
N THR A 40 -18.23 9.67 -19.68
CA THR A 40 -19.43 10.36 -19.22
C THR A 40 -20.73 9.73 -19.72
N PRO A 41 -21.41 8.95 -18.86
CA PRO A 41 -22.79 9.29 -18.54
C PRO A 41 -22.73 10.47 -17.55
N ALA A 42 -23.53 11.49 -17.80
CA ALA A 42 -23.56 12.74 -17.06
C ALA A 42 -23.47 12.53 -15.53
N GLY A 43 -22.50 13.18 -14.87
CA GLY A 43 -22.53 13.35 -13.42
C GLY A 43 -21.39 12.78 -12.56
N ALA A 44 -20.30 12.25 -13.11
CA ALA A 44 -19.16 11.82 -12.28
C ALA A 44 -18.22 12.98 -11.96
N THR A 45 -18.72 13.96 -11.24
CA THR A 45 -17.87 14.91 -10.50
C THR A 45 -17.48 14.22 -9.20
N PHE A 46 -16.18 14.01 -8.97
CA PHE A 46 -15.70 13.56 -7.65
C PHE A 46 -16.20 14.56 -6.61
N MET A 47 -17.17 14.14 -5.79
CA MET A 47 -17.70 14.96 -4.71
C MET A 47 -16.57 15.22 -3.73
N ARG A 48 -16.24 16.48 -3.52
CA ARG A 48 -15.51 16.95 -2.34
C ARG A 48 -16.34 16.54 -1.12
N VAL A 49 -15.71 15.89 -0.16
CA VAL A 49 -16.27 15.88 1.19
C VAL A 49 -16.33 17.34 1.63
N PRO A 50 -17.50 17.90 1.97
CA PRO A 50 -17.60 19.31 2.32
C PRO A 50 -16.68 19.62 3.48
N PRO A 51 -15.85 20.67 3.45
CA PRO A 51 -15.14 21.14 4.62
C PRO A 51 -16.15 21.78 5.57
N GLY A 52 -16.20 21.29 6.81
CA GLY A 52 -16.84 21.98 7.91
C GLY A 52 -18.29 21.61 8.20
N SER A 53 -18.51 20.52 8.88
CA SER A 53 -19.66 20.35 9.76
C SER A 53 -19.19 20.24 11.21
N HIS A 54 -18.77 21.37 11.77
CA HIS A 54 -18.67 21.52 13.21
C HIS A 54 -20.06 21.89 13.75
N ALA A 55 -20.83 20.92 14.17
CA ALA A 55 -21.89 21.07 15.17
C ALA A 55 -22.51 19.71 15.49
N TYR A 56 -21.95 19.03 16.46
CA TYR A 56 -22.63 17.93 17.12
C TYR A 56 -22.73 18.25 18.60
N THR A 57 -23.87 18.80 19.02
CA THR A 57 -24.25 18.92 20.42
C THR A 57 -25.46 18.03 20.69
N SER A 58 -25.28 17.11 21.63
CA SER A 58 -26.22 16.48 22.57
C SER A 58 -27.28 15.46 22.12
N ALA A 59 -27.73 15.38 20.90
CA ALA A 59 -28.68 14.31 20.49
C ALA A 59 -28.08 13.32 19.48
N ALA A 60 -26.91 13.60 18.95
CA ALA A 60 -26.22 12.81 17.95
C ALA A 60 -25.32 11.69 18.52
N GLU A 61 -25.07 11.71 19.83
CA GLU A 61 -24.13 10.75 20.45
C GLU A 61 -24.68 9.31 20.52
N LEU A 62 -25.99 9.13 20.51
CA LEU A 62 -26.63 7.80 20.48
C LEU A 62 -26.75 7.20 19.06
N ASN A 63 -26.60 8.01 18.01
CA ASN A 63 -26.67 7.59 16.61
C ASN A 63 -25.41 7.93 15.78
N ALA A 64 -24.35 8.41 16.41
CA ALA A 64 -23.09 8.62 15.71
C ALA A 64 -22.60 7.30 15.11
N PRO A 65 -22.24 7.26 13.81
CA PRO A 65 -21.56 6.10 13.25
C PRO A 65 -20.36 5.76 14.13
N LEU A 66 -20.13 4.47 14.35
CA LEU A 66 -19.03 3.98 15.20
C LEU A 66 -17.68 4.31 14.54
N ARG A 67 -17.32 5.60 14.46
CA ARG A 67 -16.08 6.05 13.83
C ARG A 67 -14.90 5.26 14.40
N GLY A 68 -14.26 4.45 13.54
CA GLY A 68 -13.10 3.68 13.90
C GLY A 68 -13.31 2.49 14.84
N LYS A 69 -14.55 1.99 15.02
CA LYS A 69 -14.79 0.76 15.77
C LYS A 69 -14.52 -0.46 14.89
N LEU A 70 -13.71 -1.35 15.40
CA LEU A 70 -13.27 -2.58 14.74
C LEU A 70 -14.21 -3.72 15.06
N ILE A 71 -14.45 -4.57 14.07
CA ILE A 71 -15.10 -5.85 14.26
C ILE A 71 -14.09 -6.95 14.10
N CYS A 72 -14.05 -7.82 15.07
CA CYS A 72 -13.21 -9.00 15.05
C CYS A 72 -14.04 -10.22 14.70
N CYS A 73 -13.67 -10.96 13.65
CA CYS A 73 -14.25 -12.25 13.32
C CYS A 73 -13.41 -13.34 13.99
N SER A 74 -13.91 -13.96 15.07
CA SER A 74 -13.33 -15.20 15.58
C SER A 74 -14.08 -16.40 14.98
N GLN A 75 -13.40 -17.21 14.17
CA GLN A 75 -13.84 -18.58 13.94
C GLN A 75 -13.34 -19.42 15.12
N VAL A 76 -14.24 -19.86 16.00
CA VAL A 76 -13.90 -20.86 17.02
C VAL A 76 -14.19 -22.24 16.42
N PRO A 77 -13.20 -23.15 16.33
CA PRO A 77 -13.44 -24.52 15.89
C PRO A 77 -14.36 -25.26 16.87
N PRO A 78 -15.22 -26.17 16.41
CA PRO A 78 -16.24 -26.81 17.23
C PRO A 78 -15.74 -27.80 18.30
N ALA A 79 -14.46 -28.03 18.44
CA ALA A 79 -13.92 -29.13 19.28
C ALA A 79 -13.18 -28.71 20.55
N THR A 80 -12.97 -27.43 20.81
CA THR A 80 -12.35 -26.99 22.06
C THR A 80 -13.04 -25.74 22.56
N ALA A 81 -13.89 -25.87 23.57
CA ALA A 81 -14.25 -24.72 24.38
C ALA A 81 -12.94 -24.13 24.91
N PRO A 82 -12.64 -22.84 24.70
CA PRO A 82 -11.45 -22.26 25.28
C PRO A 82 -11.61 -22.36 26.80
N SER A 83 -10.57 -22.88 27.46
CA SER A 83 -10.41 -22.69 28.89
C SER A 83 -10.59 -21.20 29.18
N ALA A 84 -11.41 -20.86 30.16
CA ALA A 84 -11.90 -19.52 30.50
C ALA A 84 -10.83 -18.47 30.88
N ASN A 85 -9.58 -18.65 30.50
CA ASN A 85 -8.44 -17.82 30.91
C ASN A 85 -7.62 -17.18 29.77
N GLY A 86 -8.17 -17.08 28.57
CA GLY A 86 -7.61 -16.23 27.53
C GLY A 86 -8.10 -14.80 27.71
N ASP A 87 -7.32 -13.98 28.40
CA ASP A 87 -7.65 -12.58 28.69
C ASP A 87 -7.60 -11.76 27.39
N CYS A 88 -8.79 -11.59 26.77
CA CYS A 88 -8.97 -10.74 25.59
C CYS A 88 -9.08 -9.24 25.94
N SER A 89 -8.93 -8.86 27.21
CA SER A 89 -9.23 -7.52 27.72
C SER A 89 -8.30 -6.42 27.20
N ASP A 90 -7.05 -6.71 26.90
CA ASP A 90 -6.06 -5.69 26.52
C ASP A 90 -6.14 -5.21 25.05
N PHE A 91 -6.85 -5.94 24.20
CA PHE A 91 -6.95 -5.59 22.77
C PHE A 91 -8.22 -4.81 22.38
N TYR A 92 -9.20 -4.60 23.28
CA TYR A 92 -10.59 -4.33 22.91
C TYR A 92 -11.19 -3.00 23.33
N ALA A 93 -10.44 -1.99 23.61
CA ALA A 93 -11.06 -0.67 23.86
C ALA A 93 -11.77 -0.15 22.59
N GLY A 94 -13.04 -0.54 22.36
CA GLY A 94 -13.95 0.02 21.36
C GLY A 94 -14.20 -0.82 20.09
N GLY A 95 -14.12 -2.15 20.14
CA GLY A 95 -14.50 -3.06 19.03
C GLY A 95 -15.91 -3.66 19.18
N VAL A 96 -16.33 -4.44 18.18
CA VAL A 96 -17.53 -5.28 18.21
C VAL A 96 -17.09 -6.73 18.00
N ALA A 97 -17.54 -7.66 18.85
CA ALA A 97 -17.27 -9.07 18.66
C ALA A 97 -18.24 -9.66 17.62
N VAL A 98 -17.73 -10.46 16.69
CA VAL A 98 -18.57 -11.18 15.73
C VAL A 98 -18.52 -12.66 16.05
N TYR A 99 -19.66 -13.23 16.36
CA TYR A 99 -19.86 -14.67 16.45
C TYR A 99 -20.37 -15.18 15.10
N SER A 100 -19.47 -15.63 14.24
CA SER A 100 -19.80 -16.32 13.01
C SER A 100 -19.29 -17.76 13.06
N GLY A 101 -20.16 -18.72 12.77
CA GLY A 101 -19.75 -20.12 12.64
C GLY A 101 -19.74 -20.96 13.91
N LEU A 102 -20.10 -20.43 15.08
CA LEU A 102 -20.22 -21.20 16.33
C LEU A 102 -21.49 -22.09 16.41
N LEU A 103 -22.40 -21.95 15.46
CA LEU A 103 -23.75 -22.48 15.56
C LEU A 103 -23.98 -23.70 14.65
N TRP A 104 -22.99 -24.59 14.50
CA TRP A 104 -23.00 -25.61 13.43
C TRP A 104 -23.84 -26.83 13.71
N SER A 105 -24.02 -27.23 14.98
CA SER A 105 -24.78 -28.43 15.32
C SER A 105 -25.97 -28.18 16.25
N THR A 106 -25.93 -27.20 17.15
CA THR A 106 -26.98 -26.89 18.11
C THR A 106 -27.03 -25.41 18.50
N PRO A 107 -27.45 -24.52 17.58
CA PRO A 107 -27.38 -23.07 17.79
C PRO A 107 -28.13 -22.58 19.02
N CYS A 108 -29.32 -23.16 19.29
CA CYS A 108 -30.17 -22.76 20.42
C CYS A 108 -29.56 -23.16 21.78
N ARG A 109 -28.62 -24.10 21.83
CA ARG A 109 -27.97 -24.54 23.08
C ARG A 109 -26.80 -23.67 23.46
N ASP A 110 -26.02 -23.23 22.47
CA ASP A 110 -24.74 -22.57 22.72
C ASP A 110 -24.88 -21.04 22.83
N LEU A 111 -25.83 -20.42 22.13
CA LEU A 111 -26.11 -18.99 22.19
C LEU A 111 -26.34 -18.44 23.59
N PRO A 112 -27.19 -19.07 24.46
CA PRO A 112 -27.40 -18.57 25.81
C PRO A 112 -26.14 -18.52 26.64
N VAL A 113 -25.25 -19.53 26.50
CA VAL A 113 -23.99 -19.60 27.24
C VAL A 113 -23.01 -18.50 26.76
N LEU A 114 -22.95 -18.26 25.46
CA LEU A 114 -22.07 -17.25 24.85
C LEU A 114 -22.54 -15.83 25.17
N LEU A 115 -23.81 -15.55 25.05
CA LEU A 115 -24.36 -14.21 25.23
C LEU A 115 -24.60 -13.82 26.70
N ALA A 116 -24.67 -14.81 27.62
CA ALA A 116 -24.77 -14.56 29.05
C ALA A 116 -23.44 -14.17 29.70
N GLN A 117 -22.30 -14.37 29.02
CA GLN A 117 -21.01 -13.97 29.58
C GLN A 117 -20.91 -12.45 29.68
N PRO A 118 -20.26 -11.91 30.74
CA PRO A 118 -19.96 -10.48 30.81
C PRO A 118 -19.16 -10.06 29.61
N ARG A 119 -19.65 -9.06 28.86
CA ARG A 119 -18.96 -8.55 27.67
C ARG A 119 -18.88 -7.02 27.70
N SER A 120 -17.72 -6.51 27.34
CA SER A 120 -17.45 -5.08 27.22
C SER A 120 -17.73 -4.54 25.81
N LEU A 121 -18.01 -5.43 24.85
CA LEU A 121 -18.16 -5.09 23.44
C LEU A 121 -19.53 -5.51 22.91
N PRO A 122 -20.13 -4.70 22.01
CA PRO A 122 -21.31 -5.10 21.25
C PRO A 122 -21.01 -6.36 20.41
N VAL A 123 -22.03 -7.16 20.17
CA VAL A 123 -21.95 -8.43 19.44
C VAL A 123 -22.76 -8.37 18.16
N ILE A 124 -22.18 -8.86 17.06
CA ILE A 124 -22.91 -9.21 15.83
C ILE A 124 -23.03 -10.73 15.78
N VAL A 125 -24.26 -11.22 15.67
CA VAL A 125 -24.52 -12.63 15.43
C VAL A 125 -24.84 -12.84 13.95
N THR A 126 -24.08 -13.72 13.31
CA THR A 126 -24.26 -14.11 11.91
C THR A 126 -24.36 -15.62 11.81
N TYR A 127 -25.43 -16.15 11.20
CA TYR A 127 -25.57 -17.57 10.91
C TYR A 127 -25.66 -17.78 9.39
N ARG A 128 -24.50 -17.73 8.74
CA ARG A 128 -24.38 -17.65 7.27
C ARG A 128 -24.61 -18.98 6.59
N PRO A 129 -25.57 -19.06 5.63
CA PRO A 129 -25.80 -20.26 4.86
C PRO A 129 -24.71 -20.50 3.80
N ASN A 130 -24.59 -21.75 3.33
CA ASN A 130 -23.58 -22.16 2.36
C ASN A 130 -23.73 -21.47 1.00
N TRP A 131 -24.94 -21.17 0.60
CA TRP A 131 -25.21 -20.45 -0.65
C TRP A 131 -24.82 -18.95 -0.61
N GLU A 132 -24.47 -18.39 0.55
CA GLU A 132 -23.88 -17.06 0.73
C GLU A 132 -22.46 -17.15 1.36
N GLY A 133 -21.73 -18.24 1.05
CA GLY A 133 -20.33 -18.41 1.46
C GLY A 133 -20.12 -18.79 2.93
N GLY A 134 -21.17 -19.17 3.64
CA GLY A 134 -21.09 -19.74 4.99
C GLY A 134 -20.98 -21.26 4.97
N GLN A 135 -21.31 -21.90 6.09
CA GLN A 135 -21.17 -23.33 6.26
C GLN A 135 -22.48 -24.05 6.65
N TYR A 136 -23.52 -23.28 6.91
CA TYR A 136 -24.83 -23.84 7.24
C TYR A 136 -25.51 -24.35 5.96
N ALA A 137 -25.88 -25.65 5.97
CA ALA A 137 -26.51 -26.34 4.85
C ALA A 137 -27.98 -26.73 5.09
N GLY A 138 -28.56 -26.34 6.24
CA GLY A 138 -29.94 -26.64 6.60
C GLY A 138 -30.96 -25.62 6.05
N GLU A 139 -32.23 -25.81 6.46
CA GLU A 139 -33.33 -24.93 6.10
C GLU A 139 -33.25 -23.55 6.79
N ASP A 140 -34.02 -22.56 6.29
CA ASP A 140 -34.00 -21.20 6.82
C ASP A 140 -34.61 -21.07 8.22
N GLU A 141 -35.68 -21.85 8.53
CA GLU A 141 -36.42 -21.73 9.76
C GLU A 141 -35.60 -21.96 11.03
N PRO A 142 -34.80 -23.03 11.19
CA PRO A 142 -33.93 -23.19 12.37
C PRO A 142 -32.87 -22.08 12.49
N ARG A 143 -32.46 -21.54 11.38
CA ARG A 143 -31.52 -20.43 11.32
C ARG A 143 -32.18 -19.14 11.80
N PHE A 144 -33.42 -18.88 11.39
CA PHE A 144 -34.18 -17.73 11.83
C PHE A 144 -34.54 -17.81 13.33
N GLU A 145 -34.84 -19.00 13.82
CA GLU A 145 -35.07 -19.25 15.25
C GLU A 145 -33.81 -18.89 16.06
N ALA A 146 -32.62 -19.32 15.62
CA ALA A 146 -31.37 -19.00 16.28
C ALA A 146 -31.07 -17.51 16.28
N LEU A 147 -31.33 -16.80 15.16
CA LEU A 147 -31.12 -15.37 15.05
C LEU A 147 -32.13 -14.57 15.92
N LEU A 148 -33.38 -15.01 15.99
CA LEU A 148 -34.37 -14.41 16.90
C LEU A 148 -33.96 -14.61 18.36
N LEU A 149 -33.55 -15.83 18.74
CA LEU A 149 -33.04 -16.12 20.08
C LEU A 149 -31.82 -15.23 20.41
N ALA A 150 -30.92 -15.01 19.46
CA ALA A 150 -29.78 -14.09 19.66
C ALA A 150 -30.25 -12.66 19.99
N MET A 151 -31.27 -12.16 19.29
CA MET A 151 -31.87 -10.86 19.57
C MET A 151 -32.49 -10.82 20.98
N GLU A 152 -33.23 -11.85 21.38
CA GLU A 152 -33.89 -11.99 22.71
C GLU A 152 -32.85 -12.05 23.84
N LEU A 153 -31.70 -12.69 23.59
CA LEU A 153 -30.56 -12.77 24.51
C LEU A 153 -29.71 -11.50 24.54
N GLY A 154 -30.10 -10.45 23.82
CA GLY A 154 -29.49 -9.13 23.88
C GLY A 154 -28.28 -8.94 22.96
N ALA A 155 -28.20 -9.65 21.82
CA ALA A 155 -27.28 -9.30 20.76
C ALA A 155 -27.60 -7.90 20.21
N GLU A 156 -26.59 -7.03 20.12
CA GLU A 156 -26.80 -5.67 19.63
C GLU A 156 -26.98 -5.62 18.11
N TYR A 157 -26.48 -6.63 17.39
CA TYR A 157 -26.62 -6.73 15.94
C TYR A 157 -26.89 -8.18 15.52
N VAL A 158 -27.75 -8.34 14.52
CA VAL A 158 -27.98 -9.60 13.81
C VAL A 158 -27.82 -9.35 12.31
N ASP A 159 -27.09 -10.22 11.61
CA ASP A 159 -26.81 -10.11 10.17
C ASP A 159 -27.59 -11.19 9.42
N VAL A 160 -28.46 -10.78 8.50
CA VAL A 160 -29.31 -11.63 7.66
C VAL A 160 -29.05 -11.32 6.18
N GLU A 161 -29.06 -12.34 5.35
CA GLU A 161 -28.83 -12.22 3.92
C GLU A 161 -30.04 -11.58 3.21
N PHE A 162 -29.76 -10.68 2.26
CA PHE A 162 -30.77 -9.96 1.49
C PHE A 162 -31.76 -10.89 0.77
N LYS A 163 -31.29 -12.02 0.23
CA LYS A 163 -32.15 -12.98 -0.48
C LYS A 163 -33.31 -13.55 0.36
N VAL A 164 -33.12 -13.59 1.66
CA VAL A 164 -34.14 -14.14 2.61
C VAL A 164 -34.70 -13.08 3.55
N ALA A 165 -34.33 -11.81 3.34
CA ALA A 165 -34.75 -10.72 4.23
C ALA A 165 -36.25 -10.62 4.41
N ASP A 166 -37.05 -10.71 3.33
CA ASP A 166 -38.52 -10.66 3.40
C ASP A 166 -39.11 -11.84 4.17
N LYS A 167 -38.54 -13.05 4.03
CA LYS A 167 -38.97 -14.22 4.83
C LYS A 167 -38.65 -14.00 6.31
N PHE A 168 -37.45 -13.52 6.61
CA PHE A 168 -37.03 -13.24 7.97
C PHE A 168 -37.89 -12.15 8.63
N MET A 169 -38.18 -11.06 7.91
CA MET A 169 -39.07 -10.01 8.42
C MET A 169 -40.48 -10.51 8.73
N LYS A 170 -41.03 -11.39 7.89
CA LYS A 170 -42.32 -12.08 8.17
C LYS A 170 -42.22 -13.00 9.39
N TYR A 171 -41.12 -13.77 9.51
CA TYR A 171 -40.86 -14.62 10.65
C TYR A 171 -40.75 -13.82 11.95
N LEU A 172 -40.07 -12.68 11.90
CA LEU A 172 -39.91 -11.75 13.02
C LEU A 172 -41.26 -11.21 13.55
N SER A 173 -42.24 -11.01 12.65
CA SER A 173 -43.63 -10.61 13.01
C SER A 173 -43.71 -9.46 14.05
N GLY A 174 -42.83 -8.46 13.94
CA GLY A 174 -42.74 -7.33 14.87
C GLY A 174 -42.04 -7.61 16.22
N LYS A 175 -41.50 -8.80 16.44
CA LYS A 175 -40.80 -9.20 17.68
C LYS A 175 -39.37 -8.64 17.82
N LYS A 176 -38.90 -7.82 16.87
CA LYS A 176 -37.52 -7.25 16.92
C LYS A 176 -37.37 -6.36 18.17
N PRO A 177 -36.42 -6.67 19.08
CA PRO A 177 -36.13 -5.81 20.22
C PRO A 177 -35.57 -4.45 19.77
N GLN A 178 -35.91 -3.38 20.50
CA GLN A 178 -35.48 -2.02 20.17
C GLN A 178 -33.94 -1.83 20.26
N ASN A 179 -33.30 -2.58 21.14
CA ASN A 179 -31.84 -2.53 21.35
C ASN A 179 -31.03 -3.34 20.33
N CYS A 180 -31.70 -4.13 19.46
CA CYS A 180 -31.03 -4.90 18.41
C CYS A 180 -31.16 -4.22 17.04
N LYS A 181 -30.08 -4.03 16.34
CA LYS A 181 -30.05 -3.51 14.96
C LYS A 181 -29.92 -4.64 13.96
N LEU A 182 -30.73 -4.60 12.92
CA LEU A 182 -30.76 -5.58 11.84
C LEU A 182 -29.82 -5.12 10.71
N ILE A 183 -28.78 -5.90 10.45
CA ILE A 183 -27.92 -5.77 9.29
C ILE A 183 -28.48 -6.67 8.20
N ILE A 184 -28.81 -6.10 7.04
CA ILE A 184 -29.15 -6.90 5.85
C ILE A 184 -27.97 -6.84 4.87
N SER A 185 -27.46 -8.02 4.54
CA SER A 185 -26.20 -8.18 3.80
C SER A 185 -26.38 -8.78 2.41
N ALA A 186 -25.64 -8.25 1.43
CA ALA A 186 -25.55 -8.79 0.08
C ALA A 186 -24.06 -8.94 -0.32
N TYR A 187 -23.76 -10.04 -1.01
CA TYR A 187 -22.41 -10.37 -1.45
C TYR A 187 -22.36 -10.57 -2.95
N ASP A 188 -21.37 -9.94 -3.61
CA ASP A 188 -20.98 -10.30 -4.97
C ASP A 188 -19.56 -10.88 -4.94
N TYR A 189 -19.46 -12.20 -5.12
CA TYR A 189 -18.21 -12.95 -5.08
C TYR A 189 -17.42 -12.86 -6.40
N LYS A 190 -17.98 -12.25 -7.43
CA LYS A 190 -17.40 -12.23 -8.78
C LYS A 190 -16.88 -10.84 -9.17
N THR A 191 -17.70 -9.81 -8.95
CA THR A 191 -17.47 -8.48 -9.48
C THR A 191 -17.81 -7.38 -8.48
N THR A 192 -17.46 -6.14 -8.82
CA THR A 192 -17.99 -4.93 -8.20
C THR A 192 -18.85 -4.22 -9.25
N PRO A 193 -20.18 -4.21 -9.11
CA PRO A 193 -21.10 -3.53 -10.02
C PRO A 193 -20.83 -2.02 -10.11
N SER A 194 -21.50 -1.37 -11.06
CA SER A 194 -21.45 0.09 -11.17
C SER A 194 -22.03 0.78 -9.93
N VAL A 195 -21.64 2.03 -9.70
CA VAL A 195 -22.16 2.84 -8.58
C VAL A 195 -23.68 2.91 -8.61
N HIS A 196 -24.29 3.04 -9.80
CA HIS A 196 -25.74 3.09 -9.97
C HIS A 196 -26.42 1.79 -9.50
N GLU A 197 -25.89 0.63 -9.91
CA GLU A 197 -26.42 -0.67 -9.50
C GLU A 197 -26.26 -0.89 -8.00
N LEU A 198 -25.11 -0.51 -7.44
CA LEU A 198 -24.86 -0.60 -5.99
C LEU A 198 -25.83 0.31 -5.19
N LEU A 199 -26.10 1.53 -5.65
CA LEU A 199 -27.07 2.42 -5.01
C LEU A 199 -28.50 1.90 -5.12
N ASN A 200 -28.88 1.28 -6.24
CA ASN A 200 -30.15 0.59 -6.37
C ASN A 200 -30.26 -0.59 -5.38
N LEU A 201 -29.17 -1.35 -5.21
CA LEU A 201 -29.13 -2.44 -4.20
C LEU A 201 -29.25 -1.88 -2.79
N VAL A 202 -28.61 -0.76 -2.46
CA VAL A 202 -28.80 -0.06 -1.17
C VAL A 202 -30.28 0.27 -0.94
N ALA A 203 -30.95 0.83 -1.94
CA ALA A 203 -32.36 1.19 -1.84
C ALA A 203 -33.25 -0.05 -1.63
N GLN A 204 -33.00 -1.14 -2.34
CA GLN A 204 -33.71 -2.41 -2.19
C GLN A 204 -33.51 -3.01 -0.79
N ILE A 205 -32.27 -3.06 -0.29
CA ILE A 205 -31.98 -3.55 1.05
C ILE A 205 -32.69 -2.70 2.11
N ARG A 206 -32.66 -1.39 1.98
CA ARG A 206 -33.38 -0.50 2.91
C ARG A 206 -34.90 -0.73 2.92
N ALA A 207 -35.48 -1.01 1.77
CA ALA A 207 -36.91 -1.28 1.64
C ALA A 207 -37.35 -2.53 2.41
N THR A 208 -36.46 -3.47 2.75
CA THR A 208 -36.73 -4.62 3.59
C THR A 208 -36.86 -4.28 5.10
N GLY A 209 -36.56 -3.06 5.51
CA GLY A 209 -36.55 -2.65 6.92
C GLY A 209 -35.17 -2.80 7.60
N ALA A 210 -34.09 -2.87 6.86
CA ALA A 210 -32.73 -2.91 7.38
C ALA A 210 -32.39 -1.64 8.18
N ASP A 211 -31.85 -1.80 9.39
CA ASP A 211 -31.23 -0.69 10.15
C ASP A 211 -29.88 -0.31 9.56
N ILE A 212 -29.13 -1.30 9.06
CA ILE A 212 -27.81 -1.14 8.46
C ILE A 212 -27.75 -1.96 7.18
N VAL A 213 -27.33 -1.31 6.10
CA VAL A 213 -27.04 -1.97 4.83
C VAL A 213 -25.62 -2.55 4.88
N LYS A 214 -25.43 -3.79 4.39
CA LYS A 214 -24.09 -4.36 4.20
C LYS A 214 -23.94 -4.87 2.78
N ILE A 215 -22.91 -4.38 2.09
CA ILE A 215 -22.55 -4.82 0.73
C ILE A 215 -21.06 -5.15 0.71
N GLU A 216 -20.75 -6.37 0.28
CA GLU A 216 -19.38 -6.80 0.07
C GLU A 216 -19.22 -7.32 -1.35
N THR A 217 -18.34 -6.70 -2.14
CA THR A 217 -18.10 -7.01 -3.55
C THR A 217 -16.69 -7.54 -3.77
N THR A 218 -16.33 -7.88 -5.00
CA THR A 218 -15.02 -8.44 -5.36
C THR A 218 -14.34 -7.56 -6.40
N ALA A 219 -13.12 -7.07 -6.09
CA ALA A 219 -12.35 -6.25 -7.02
C ALA A 219 -11.64 -7.10 -8.08
N ALA A 220 -11.71 -6.68 -9.33
CA ALA A 220 -10.82 -7.09 -10.41
C ALA A 220 -9.59 -6.18 -10.49
N ASP A 221 -9.79 -4.89 -10.22
CA ASP A 221 -8.74 -3.87 -10.12
C ASP A 221 -9.04 -2.84 -9.01
N ILE A 222 -8.12 -1.90 -8.82
CA ILE A 222 -8.24 -0.87 -7.77
C ILE A 222 -9.38 0.13 -8.03
N VAL A 223 -9.84 0.28 -9.27
CA VAL A 223 -10.96 1.18 -9.65
C VAL A 223 -12.26 0.70 -9.02
N ASP A 224 -12.43 -0.62 -8.91
CA ASP A 224 -13.61 -1.22 -8.26
C ASP A 224 -13.77 -0.72 -6.83
N THR A 225 -12.66 -0.58 -6.11
CA THR A 225 -12.69 -0.03 -4.74
C THR A 225 -13.15 1.42 -4.71
N SER A 226 -12.82 2.22 -5.73
CA SER A 226 -13.30 3.60 -5.83
C SER A 226 -14.81 3.70 -6.01
N ARG A 227 -15.44 2.72 -6.70
CA ARG A 227 -16.91 2.66 -6.81
C ARG A 227 -17.56 2.48 -5.44
N MET A 228 -17.01 1.60 -4.60
CA MET A 228 -17.52 1.42 -3.24
C MET A 228 -17.34 2.68 -2.39
N PHE A 229 -16.22 3.41 -2.53
CA PHE A 229 -16.05 4.69 -1.82
C PHE A 229 -17.07 5.74 -2.24
N GLN A 230 -17.46 5.80 -3.52
CA GLN A 230 -18.52 6.68 -4.00
C GLN A 230 -19.87 6.30 -3.39
N VAL A 231 -20.19 5.02 -3.28
CA VAL A 231 -21.41 4.52 -2.62
C VAL A 231 -21.41 4.88 -1.13
N LEU A 232 -20.31 4.66 -0.43
CA LEU A 232 -20.17 5.04 0.98
C LEU A 232 -20.38 6.54 1.20
N ALA A 233 -19.73 7.39 0.40
CA ALA A 233 -19.86 8.83 0.48
C ALA A 233 -21.31 9.29 0.22
N HIS A 234 -21.96 8.75 -0.80
CA HIS A 234 -23.37 9.03 -1.08
C HIS A 234 -24.28 8.63 0.08
N CYS A 235 -24.10 7.41 0.62
CA CYS A 235 -24.88 6.94 1.76
C CYS A 235 -24.64 7.80 3.01
N HIS A 236 -23.41 8.27 3.22
CA HIS A 236 -23.08 9.16 4.32
C HIS A 236 -23.82 10.50 4.21
N GLU A 237 -23.84 11.12 3.02
CA GLU A 237 -24.61 12.34 2.77
C GLU A 237 -26.11 12.16 3.00
N LYS A 238 -26.65 10.99 2.67
CA LYS A 238 -28.06 10.62 2.87
C LYS A 238 -28.35 10.06 4.27
N GLN A 239 -27.35 10.01 5.16
CA GLN A 239 -27.44 9.45 6.51
C GLN A 239 -27.93 7.98 6.54
N VAL A 240 -27.55 7.20 5.54
CA VAL A 240 -27.82 5.77 5.45
C VAL A 240 -26.67 4.99 6.07
N PRO A 241 -26.89 4.27 7.19
CA PRO A 241 -25.86 3.43 7.77
C PRO A 241 -25.48 2.29 6.82
N ILE A 242 -24.24 2.24 6.38
CA ILE A 242 -23.76 1.24 5.43
C ILE A 242 -22.39 0.67 5.81
N ILE A 243 -22.25 -0.64 5.65
CA ILE A 243 -21.01 -1.39 5.65
C ILE A 243 -20.71 -1.71 4.19
N GLY A 244 -19.72 -1.03 3.59
CA GLY A 244 -19.34 -1.22 2.20
C GLY A 244 -17.87 -1.65 2.11
N LEU A 245 -17.64 -2.89 1.66
CA LEU A 245 -16.30 -3.48 1.60
C LEU A 245 -16.07 -4.15 0.25
N VAL A 246 -14.80 -4.23 -0.12
CA VAL A 246 -14.36 -4.89 -1.35
C VAL A 246 -13.33 -5.97 -1.01
N ARG A 247 -13.47 -7.14 -1.63
CA ARG A 247 -12.62 -8.33 -1.41
C ARG A 247 -11.43 -8.30 -2.35
N LYS A 248 -10.49 -9.21 -2.12
CA LYS A 248 -9.19 -9.40 -2.76
C LYS A 248 -8.22 -8.24 -2.49
N GLU A 249 -6.99 -8.42 -2.94
CA GLU A 249 -5.87 -7.50 -2.65
C GLU A 249 -6.14 -6.07 -3.15
N HIS A 250 -6.76 -5.91 -4.33
CA HIS A 250 -7.18 -4.61 -4.85
C HIS A 250 -8.24 -3.92 -3.96
N GLY A 251 -9.05 -4.71 -3.24
CA GLY A 251 -10.08 -4.22 -2.31
C GLY A 251 -9.58 -3.94 -0.90
N PHE A 252 -8.34 -4.33 -0.56
CA PHE A 252 -7.77 -4.28 0.78
C PHE A 252 -7.93 -2.92 1.46
N ILE A 253 -7.69 -1.84 0.73
CA ILE A 253 -7.78 -0.47 1.24
C ILE A 253 -9.19 -0.07 1.69
N SER A 254 -10.25 -0.72 1.17
CA SER A 254 -11.63 -0.46 1.58
C SER A 254 -11.83 -0.75 3.06
N ARG A 255 -11.12 -1.76 3.61
CA ARG A 255 -11.21 -2.13 5.02
C ARG A 255 -10.50 -1.13 5.94
N ILE A 256 -9.58 -0.33 5.40
CA ILE A 256 -8.78 0.62 6.18
C ILE A 256 -9.42 2.01 6.17
N ILE A 257 -9.82 2.51 5.00
CA ILE A 257 -10.28 3.90 4.85
C ILE A 257 -11.79 4.04 4.64
N CYS A 258 -12.60 2.97 4.86
CA CYS A 258 -14.07 3.08 4.80
C CYS A 258 -14.61 4.21 5.71
N ALA A 259 -14.03 4.40 6.90
CA ALA A 259 -14.44 5.44 7.83
C ALA A 259 -14.27 6.86 7.26
N LYS A 260 -13.27 7.10 6.40
CA LYS A 260 -13.07 8.37 5.69
C LYS A 260 -14.29 8.75 4.84
N TYR A 261 -14.98 7.73 4.29
CA TYR A 261 -16.15 7.88 3.42
C TYR A 261 -17.47 7.63 4.14
N GLY A 262 -17.47 7.59 5.48
CA GLY A 262 -18.68 7.41 6.28
C GLY A 262 -19.14 5.96 6.43
N GLY A 263 -18.31 4.98 6.12
CA GLY A 263 -18.58 3.57 6.37
C GLY A 263 -18.85 3.31 7.85
N TYR A 264 -19.91 2.51 8.14
CA TYR A 264 -20.38 2.28 9.50
C TYR A 264 -19.37 1.51 10.35
N LEU A 265 -18.74 0.47 9.78
CA LEU A 265 -17.71 -0.35 10.42
C LEU A 265 -16.90 -1.14 9.39
N THR A 266 -15.83 -1.78 9.84
CA THR A 266 -15.01 -2.69 9.03
C THR A 266 -14.79 -4.03 9.75
N PHE A 267 -14.32 -5.03 9.01
CA PHE A 267 -14.01 -6.37 9.51
C PHE A 267 -12.49 -6.63 9.49
N ALA A 268 -12.02 -7.28 10.54
CA ALA A 268 -10.63 -7.72 10.68
C ALA A 268 -10.56 -9.12 11.29
N SER A 269 -9.49 -9.86 11.05
CA SER A 269 -9.20 -11.12 11.75
C SER A 269 -8.51 -10.85 13.09
N LEU A 270 -8.68 -11.76 14.06
CA LEU A 270 -7.93 -11.70 15.32
C LEU A 270 -6.45 -11.96 15.08
N GLU A 271 -6.16 -13.00 14.33
CA GLU A 271 -4.83 -13.50 14.05
C GLU A 271 -4.68 -13.84 12.57
N ASN A 272 -3.45 -13.90 12.09
CA ASN A 272 -3.15 -14.41 10.76
C ASN A 272 -3.57 -15.88 10.65
N GLY A 273 -4.16 -16.26 9.52
CA GLY A 273 -4.67 -17.61 9.27
C GLY A 273 -6.06 -17.90 9.85
N LYS A 274 -6.69 -16.89 10.48
CA LYS A 274 -8.08 -16.97 10.98
C LYS A 274 -9.00 -15.98 10.25
N GLU A 275 -8.65 -15.61 9.04
CA GLU A 275 -9.41 -14.68 8.21
C GLU A 275 -10.71 -15.34 7.74
N SER A 276 -11.82 -14.63 7.84
CA SER A 276 -13.10 -15.05 7.24
C SER A 276 -13.11 -14.87 5.72
N THR A 277 -12.20 -14.05 5.19
CA THR A 277 -12.01 -13.83 3.76
C THR A 277 -10.51 -13.67 3.49
N THR A 278 -10.05 -14.09 2.31
CA THR A 278 -8.67 -13.86 1.86
C THR A 278 -8.32 -12.36 1.96
N GLU A 279 -7.11 -12.05 2.42
CA GLU A 279 -6.55 -10.69 2.51
C GLU A 279 -7.27 -9.77 3.53
N GLN A 280 -7.93 -10.33 4.51
CA GLN A 280 -8.49 -9.56 5.62
C GLN A 280 -7.35 -9.12 6.56
N PRO A 281 -7.19 -7.81 6.87
CA PRO A 281 -6.18 -7.36 7.82
C PRO A 281 -6.47 -7.88 9.23
N THR A 282 -5.43 -8.05 10.03
CA THR A 282 -5.62 -8.33 11.45
C THR A 282 -6.07 -7.08 12.21
N VAL A 283 -6.70 -7.27 13.36
CA VAL A 283 -7.01 -6.16 14.30
C VAL A 283 -5.74 -5.41 14.67
N ALA A 284 -4.64 -6.14 14.93
CA ALA A 284 -3.35 -5.56 15.24
C ALA A 284 -2.83 -4.67 14.09
N ASP A 285 -2.96 -5.10 12.83
CA ASP A 285 -2.58 -4.27 11.68
C ASP A 285 -3.43 -3.01 11.59
N LEU A 286 -4.75 -3.12 11.72
CA LEU A 286 -5.64 -1.96 11.65
C LEU A 286 -5.33 -0.94 12.75
N ILE A 287 -5.08 -1.40 13.97
CA ILE A 287 -4.78 -0.53 15.11
C ILE A 287 -3.34 -0.01 15.07
N ASN A 288 -2.35 -0.90 14.88
CA ASN A 288 -0.95 -0.56 15.09
C ASN A 288 -0.27 -0.01 13.83
N LYS A 289 -0.59 -0.55 12.64
CA LYS A 289 0.01 -0.17 11.38
C LYS A 289 -0.74 1.00 10.73
N TYR A 290 -2.08 0.91 10.63
CA TYR A 290 -2.89 1.90 9.90
C TYR A 290 -3.56 2.94 10.80
N LYS A 291 -3.59 2.73 12.12
CA LYS A 291 -4.20 3.68 13.08
C LYS A 291 -5.65 4.02 12.72
N ILE A 292 -6.43 3.02 12.32
CA ILE A 292 -7.78 3.18 11.76
C ILE A 292 -8.70 4.09 12.57
N ARG A 293 -8.53 4.14 13.91
CA ARG A 293 -9.32 5.00 14.80
C ARG A 293 -9.07 6.49 14.63
N GLN A 294 -7.95 6.86 13.98
CA GLN A 294 -7.56 8.25 13.74
C GLN A 294 -7.97 8.71 12.33
N ILE A 295 -8.38 7.79 11.46
CA ILE A 295 -8.77 8.10 10.09
C ILE A 295 -10.14 8.78 10.09
N GLY A 296 -10.19 10.00 9.57
CA GLY A 296 -11.38 10.83 9.41
C GLY A 296 -11.55 11.34 7.98
N PRO A 297 -12.60 12.15 7.74
CA PRO A 297 -12.87 12.71 6.40
C PRO A 297 -11.72 13.51 5.83
N ASP A 298 -11.01 14.25 6.68
CA ASP A 298 -9.94 15.17 6.29
C ASP A 298 -8.55 14.52 6.26
N THR A 299 -8.42 13.27 6.73
CA THR A 299 -7.15 12.53 6.72
C THR A 299 -6.59 12.43 5.31
N LYS A 300 -5.36 12.91 5.12
CA LYS A 300 -4.66 12.80 3.84
C LYS A 300 -4.26 11.36 3.55
N VAL A 301 -4.39 10.98 2.30
CA VAL A 301 -4.04 9.63 1.82
C VAL A 301 -2.75 9.69 1.02
N PHE A 302 -1.78 8.92 1.46
CA PHE A 302 -0.55 8.62 0.76
C PHE A 302 -0.46 7.12 0.52
N GLY A 303 0.44 6.68 -0.35
CA GLY A 303 0.64 5.25 -0.50
C GLY A 303 1.74 4.84 -1.43
N ILE A 304 1.96 3.53 -1.52
CA ILE A 304 2.85 2.92 -2.50
C ILE A 304 2.02 2.27 -3.60
N ILE A 305 2.35 2.57 -4.86
CA ILE A 305 1.70 2.01 -6.05
C ILE A 305 2.66 1.07 -6.76
N GLY A 306 2.19 -0.11 -7.09
CA GLY A 306 2.96 -1.10 -7.85
C GLY A 306 2.29 -2.46 -7.89
N ASN A 307 3.00 -3.43 -8.44
CA ASN A 307 2.64 -4.84 -8.42
C ASN A 307 3.92 -5.69 -8.39
N PRO A 308 4.15 -6.47 -7.29
CA PRO A 308 3.40 -6.55 -6.04
C PRO A 308 3.71 -5.39 -5.06
N VAL A 309 2.82 -5.14 -4.08
CA VAL A 309 3.01 -4.13 -3.01
C VAL A 309 2.81 -4.67 -1.59
N SER A 310 2.29 -5.88 -1.45
CA SER A 310 1.95 -6.51 -0.16
C SER A 310 3.15 -6.62 0.80
N HIS A 311 4.34 -6.82 0.25
CA HIS A 311 5.59 -6.97 1.04
C HIS A 311 6.25 -5.64 1.42
N SER A 312 5.69 -4.50 0.98
CA SER A 312 6.29 -3.20 1.27
C SER A 312 6.25 -2.86 2.76
N LYS A 313 7.39 -2.42 3.28
CA LYS A 313 7.51 -1.90 4.65
C LYS A 313 7.12 -0.42 4.77
N SER A 314 6.98 0.28 3.66
CA SER A 314 6.64 1.71 3.64
C SER A 314 5.37 2.05 4.42
N PRO A 315 4.26 1.28 4.38
CA PRO A 315 3.08 1.59 5.16
C PRO A 315 3.32 1.63 6.67
N ILE A 316 4.09 0.69 7.23
CA ILE A 316 4.35 0.69 8.67
C ILE A 316 5.24 1.86 9.07
N VAL A 317 6.27 2.15 8.29
CA VAL A 317 7.25 3.21 8.58
C VAL A 317 6.62 4.58 8.48
N GLN A 318 5.93 4.87 7.36
CA GLN A 318 5.33 6.17 7.12
C GLN A 318 4.18 6.46 8.09
N ASN A 319 3.31 5.49 8.37
CA ASN A 319 2.22 5.67 9.31
C ASN A 319 2.72 5.95 10.75
N GLN A 320 3.79 5.28 11.18
CA GLN A 320 4.39 5.58 12.48
C GLN A 320 5.04 6.96 12.51
N ALA A 321 5.72 7.34 11.41
CA ALA A 321 6.35 8.65 11.28
C ALA A 321 5.30 9.78 11.26
N PHE A 322 4.24 9.69 10.45
CA PHE A 322 3.15 10.67 10.41
C PHE A 322 2.55 10.89 11.81
N ARG A 323 2.27 9.80 12.51
CA ARG A 323 1.74 9.86 13.87
C ARG A 323 2.68 10.57 14.84
N SER A 324 3.99 10.27 14.80
CA SER A 324 4.97 10.80 15.74
C SER A 324 5.12 12.33 15.67
N VAL A 325 4.79 12.91 14.51
CA VAL A 325 4.82 14.36 14.27
C VAL A 325 3.43 15.01 14.27
N GLY A 326 2.36 14.25 14.60
CA GLY A 326 0.99 14.75 14.60
C GLY A 326 0.43 15.10 13.22
N PHE A 327 0.96 14.50 12.14
CA PHE A 327 0.48 14.75 10.78
C PHE A 327 -0.70 13.83 10.45
N ASP A 328 -1.88 14.42 10.22
CA ASP A 328 -3.12 13.66 9.92
C ASP A 328 -3.06 13.07 8.51
N ALA A 329 -2.52 11.86 8.43
CA ALA A 329 -2.35 11.13 7.19
C ALA A 329 -2.33 9.62 7.40
N VAL A 330 -2.68 8.89 6.34
CA VAL A 330 -2.54 7.44 6.26
C VAL A 330 -1.75 7.06 5.00
N PHE A 331 -0.83 6.09 5.14
CA PHE A 331 -0.05 5.54 4.03
C PHE A 331 -0.51 4.11 3.74
N LEU A 332 -0.93 3.84 2.49
CA LEU A 332 -1.61 2.62 2.07
C LEU A 332 -0.83 1.88 0.97
N PRO A 333 -0.98 0.55 0.86
CA PRO A 333 -0.57 -0.20 -0.33
C PRO A 333 -1.67 -0.14 -1.39
N PHE A 334 -1.31 0.28 -2.60
CA PHE A 334 -2.20 0.31 -3.77
C PHE A 334 -1.68 -0.67 -4.82
N LEU A 335 -2.28 -1.85 -4.88
CA LEU A 335 -2.01 -2.78 -5.96
C LEU A 335 -2.63 -2.26 -7.25
N SER A 336 -1.81 -1.98 -8.25
CA SER A 336 -2.27 -1.48 -9.55
C SER A 336 -1.29 -1.81 -10.67
N ASP A 337 -1.83 -2.25 -11.80
CA ASP A 337 -1.07 -2.50 -13.03
C ASP A 337 -1.12 -1.31 -14.00
N ASP A 338 -2.07 -0.40 -13.85
CA ASP A 338 -2.21 0.81 -14.65
C ASP A 338 -2.10 2.08 -13.80
N LEU A 339 -0.91 2.68 -13.78
CA LEU A 339 -0.64 3.92 -13.06
C LEU A 339 -1.47 5.11 -13.60
N VAL A 340 -1.73 5.15 -14.90
CA VAL A 340 -2.47 6.26 -15.52
C VAL A 340 -3.91 6.25 -15.03
N GLN A 341 -4.55 5.09 -15.10
CA GLN A 341 -5.91 4.91 -14.62
C GLN A 341 -6.01 5.12 -13.10
N PHE A 342 -5.02 4.63 -12.34
CA PHE A 342 -4.95 4.87 -10.90
C PHE A 342 -4.93 6.38 -10.56
N LEU A 343 -4.01 7.15 -11.15
CA LEU A 343 -3.87 8.58 -10.89
C LEU A 343 -5.09 9.40 -11.33
N TYR A 344 -5.79 8.93 -12.36
CA TYR A 344 -7.06 9.51 -12.79
C TYR A 344 -8.18 9.21 -11.76
N THR A 345 -8.30 7.95 -11.34
CA THR A 345 -9.34 7.49 -10.41
C THR A 345 -9.20 8.14 -9.04
N PHE A 346 -7.98 8.19 -8.50
CA PHE A 346 -7.66 8.79 -7.21
C PHE A 346 -7.08 10.20 -7.36
N SER A 347 -7.82 11.07 -8.08
CA SER A 347 -7.39 12.43 -8.40
C SER A 347 -7.81 13.49 -7.38
N ALA A 348 -8.61 13.13 -6.37
CA ALA A 348 -9.03 14.06 -5.32
C ALA A 348 -7.83 14.61 -4.53
N PRO A 349 -7.88 15.89 -4.05
CA PRO A 349 -6.74 16.55 -3.40
C PRO A 349 -6.25 15.88 -2.13
N ASP A 350 -7.09 15.12 -1.47
CA ASP A 350 -6.76 14.34 -0.27
C ASP A 350 -5.86 13.13 -0.57
N TYR A 351 -5.82 12.64 -1.81
CA TYR A 351 -4.81 11.70 -2.28
C TYR A 351 -3.53 12.47 -2.64
N ALA A 352 -2.77 12.84 -1.60
CA ALA A 352 -1.77 13.90 -1.65
C ALA A 352 -0.40 13.47 -2.18
N GLY A 353 -0.09 12.17 -2.25
CA GLY A 353 1.17 11.71 -2.82
C GLY A 353 1.37 10.22 -2.80
N PHE A 354 2.32 9.75 -3.62
CA PHE A 354 2.53 8.32 -3.82
C PHE A 354 4.01 7.98 -4.00
N SER A 355 4.44 6.88 -3.39
CA SER A 355 5.65 6.17 -3.79
C SER A 355 5.32 5.29 -5.00
N CYS A 356 6.18 5.27 -6.01
CA CYS A 356 6.06 4.38 -7.16
C CYS A 356 7.12 3.29 -7.11
N THR A 357 6.69 2.03 -7.18
CA THR A 357 7.58 0.88 -7.31
C THR A 357 7.40 0.19 -8.67
N MET A 358 7.93 -1.00 -8.83
CA MET A 358 7.75 -1.79 -10.05
C MET A 358 6.27 -1.98 -10.38
N PRO A 359 5.86 -1.92 -11.66
CA PRO A 359 6.65 -1.60 -12.85
C PRO A 359 6.63 -0.11 -13.22
N HIS A 360 6.18 0.80 -12.37
CA HIS A 360 5.66 2.11 -12.72
C HIS A 360 6.67 3.25 -12.76
N LYS A 361 7.93 3.09 -12.27
CA LYS A 361 8.90 4.19 -12.11
C LYS A 361 9.19 4.97 -13.41
N GLU A 362 9.23 4.29 -14.56
CA GLU A 362 9.45 4.94 -15.86
C GLU A 362 8.15 5.57 -16.40
N THR A 363 6.99 4.90 -16.19
CA THR A 363 5.69 5.43 -16.57
C THR A 363 5.34 6.69 -15.78
N ALA A 364 5.70 6.74 -14.50
CA ALA A 364 5.45 7.89 -13.62
C ALA A 364 6.05 9.19 -14.15
N LEU A 365 7.19 9.12 -14.85
CA LEU A 365 7.82 10.27 -15.51
C LEU A 365 6.89 10.96 -16.51
N ARG A 366 6.05 10.18 -17.20
CA ARG A 366 5.10 10.67 -18.21
C ARG A 366 3.76 11.11 -17.61
N CYS A 367 3.51 10.71 -16.37
CA CYS A 367 2.26 11.04 -15.66
C CYS A 367 2.34 12.35 -14.89
N CYS A 368 3.54 12.86 -14.59
CA CYS A 368 3.72 14.08 -13.82
C CYS A 368 3.68 15.32 -14.70
N ASP A 369 3.04 16.39 -14.20
CA ASP A 369 3.00 17.69 -14.85
C ASP A 369 4.36 18.40 -14.76
N ASP A 370 5.02 18.29 -13.60
CA ASP A 370 6.37 18.78 -13.34
C ASP A 370 7.26 17.64 -12.85
N VAL A 371 8.55 17.72 -13.15
CA VAL A 371 9.52 16.71 -12.74
C VAL A 371 10.78 17.40 -12.21
N ASP A 372 11.19 16.97 -11.03
CA ASP A 372 12.47 17.39 -10.46
C ASP A 372 13.63 17.18 -11.47
N PRO A 373 14.58 18.12 -11.60
CA PRO A 373 15.66 18.00 -12.59
C PRO A 373 16.45 16.69 -12.48
N ILE A 374 16.80 16.24 -11.28
CA ILE A 374 17.53 14.99 -11.05
C ILE A 374 16.68 13.78 -11.49
N ALA A 375 15.40 13.75 -11.13
CA ALA A 375 14.51 12.68 -11.55
C ALA A 375 14.31 12.63 -13.07
N ARG A 376 14.33 13.79 -13.73
CA ARG A 376 14.29 13.90 -15.20
C ARG A 376 15.55 13.33 -15.83
N ASP A 377 16.72 13.68 -15.30
CA ASP A 377 18.01 13.20 -15.80
C ASP A 377 18.18 11.69 -15.56
N ILE A 378 17.68 11.16 -14.47
CA ILE A 378 17.60 9.70 -14.21
C ILE A 378 16.64 9.00 -15.18
N GLY A 379 15.58 9.67 -15.61
CA GLY A 379 14.54 9.07 -16.47
C GLY A 379 13.60 8.11 -15.73
N ALA A 380 13.44 8.29 -14.41
CA ALA A 380 12.54 7.49 -13.57
C ALA A 380 12.09 8.28 -12.33
N ILE A 381 10.86 8.05 -11.89
CA ILE A 381 10.26 8.64 -10.70
C ILE A 381 9.87 7.53 -9.73
N ASN A 382 10.22 7.67 -8.45
CA ASN A 382 9.75 6.79 -7.39
C ASN A 382 8.84 7.50 -6.39
N THR A 383 8.62 8.81 -6.53
CA THR A 383 7.80 9.60 -5.60
C THR A 383 7.02 10.66 -6.38
N ILE A 384 5.71 10.68 -6.20
CA ILE A 384 4.78 11.65 -6.80
C ILE A 384 4.14 12.45 -5.68
N ILE A 385 4.13 13.77 -5.79
CA ILE A 385 3.42 14.69 -4.89
C ILE A 385 2.31 15.37 -5.67
N ARG A 386 1.10 15.39 -5.12
CA ARG A 386 0.00 16.20 -5.64
C ARG A 386 0.01 17.55 -4.96
N ARG A 387 0.16 18.60 -5.75
CA ARG A 387 0.04 19.98 -5.27
C ARG A 387 -1.43 20.36 -5.01
N PRO A 388 -1.67 21.44 -4.24
CA PRO A 388 -3.04 21.93 -4.01
C PRO A 388 -3.80 22.31 -5.29
N ASP A 389 -3.10 22.70 -6.37
CA ASP A 389 -3.67 22.97 -7.71
C ASP A 389 -3.99 21.70 -8.50
N GLY A 390 -3.79 20.51 -7.91
CA GLY A 390 -4.02 19.20 -8.49
C GLY A 390 -2.88 18.69 -9.37
N LYS A 391 -1.86 19.48 -9.66
CA LYS A 391 -0.70 19.07 -10.46
C LYS A 391 0.14 18.04 -9.75
N LEU A 392 0.68 17.11 -10.53
CA LEU A 392 1.58 16.06 -10.06
C LEU A 392 3.03 16.45 -10.29
N VAL A 393 3.83 16.36 -9.23
CA VAL A 393 5.28 16.61 -9.28
C VAL A 393 6.03 15.33 -8.97
N GLY A 394 6.95 14.96 -9.85
CA GLY A 394 7.72 13.73 -9.74
C GLY A 394 9.12 13.94 -9.19
N TYR A 395 9.55 13.05 -8.28
CA TYR A 395 10.89 13.03 -7.68
C TYR A 395 11.50 11.63 -7.76
N ASN A 396 12.83 11.56 -7.63
CA ASN A 396 13.54 10.29 -7.46
C ASN A 396 14.36 10.30 -6.17
N THR A 397 13.90 9.56 -5.16
CA THR A 397 14.58 9.42 -3.87
C THR A 397 15.46 8.17 -3.80
N ASP A 398 15.39 7.26 -4.79
CA ASP A 398 16.28 6.09 -4.88
C ASP A 398 17.73 6.49 -5.01
N TYR A 399 17.98 7.51 -5.83
CA TYR A 399 19.32 8.06 -6.06
C TYR A 399 20.02 8.43 -4.75
N SER A 400 19.41 9.35 -3.98
CA SER A 400 20.01 9.83 -2.74
C SER A 400 20.12 8.74 -1.68
N GLY A 401 19.12 7.87 -1.58
CA GLY A 401 19.10 6.75 -0.65
C GLY A 401 20.19 5.73 -0.91
N ALA A 402 20.32 5.29 -2.16
CA ALA A 402 21.31 4.27 -2.54
C ALA A 402 22.76 4.79 -2.46
N ILE A 403 23.03 5.94 -3.06
CA ILE A 403 24.39 6.48 -3.11
C ILE A 403 24.91 6.82 -1.71
N SER A 404 24.10 7.47 -0.86
CA SER A 404 24.53 7.76 0.50
C SER A 404 24.75 6.49 1.34
N ALA A 405 23.93 5.43 1.15
CA ALA A 405 24.15 4.16 1.80
C ALA A 405 25.48 3.51 1.39
N ILE A 406 25.79 3.54 0.09
CA ILE A 406 27.05 2.99 -0.45
C ILE A 406 28.26 3.79 0.03
N GLU A 407 28.21 5.11 -0.04
CA GLU A 407 29.30 5.97 0.41
C GLU A 407 29.62 5.77 1.90
N ASP A 408 28.58 5.74 2.75
CA ASP A 408 28.78 5.55 4.19
C ASP A 408 29.26 4.13 4.53
N GLY A 409 28.76 3.10 3.82
CA GLY A 409 29.25 1.73 3.97
C GLY A 409 30.74 1.60 3.60
N ILE A 410 31.19 2.30 2.56
CA ILE A 410 32.61 2.33 2.18
C ILE A 410 33.43 3.07 3.25
N ARG A 411 33.00 4.25 3.70
CA ARG A 411 33.69 5.02 4.74
C ARG A 411 33.80 4.27 6.06
N ALA A 412 32.78 3.51 6.43
CA ALA A 412 32.79 2.69 7.63
C ALA A 412 33.83 1.56 7.57
N SER A 413 34.04 0.96 6.38
CA SER A 413 35.01 -0.12 6.18
C SER A 413 36.42 0.38 5.84
N GLN A 414 36.52 1.56 5.25
CA GLN A 414 37.77 2.18 4.79
C GLN A 414 37.77 3.66 5.21
N PRO A 415 38.03 3.98 6.50
CA PRO A 415 38.06 5.36 6.96
C PRO A 415 39.09 6.18 6.18
N THR A 416 38.68 7.32 5.64
CA THR A 416 39.51 8.27 4.88
C THR A 416 39.10 9.68 5.26
N ASP A 417 40.05 10.56 5.47
CA ASP A 417 39.85 11.99 5.71
C ASP A 417 39.52 12.77 4.43
N SER A 418 39.38 12.07 3.30
CA SER A 418 39.13 12.70 2.00
C SER A 418 37.71 13.28 1.93
N ILE A 419 37.63 14.54 1.50
CA ILE A 419 36.39 15.28 1.21
C ILE A 419 35.72 14.73 -0.07
N THR A 420 36.50 14.04 -0.93
CA THR A 420 35.98 13.49 -2.19
C THR A 420 35.12 12.24 -1.94
N SER A 421 34.20 11.99 -2.88
CA SER A 421 33.37 10.76 -2.83
C SER A 421 34.25 9.51 -2.89
N PRO A 422 34.02 8.49 -2.06
CA PRO A 422 34.73 7.22 -2.14
C PRO A 422 34.42 6.43 -3.42
N LEU A 423 33.50 6.90 -4.25
CA LEU A 423 33.20 6.33 -5.58
C LEU A 423 34.06 6.92 -6.68
N ALA A 424 34.68 8.09 -6.45
CA ALA A 424 35.43 8.82 -7.47
C ALA A 424 36.56 7.97 -8.08
N GLY A 425 36.61 7.88 -9.42
CA GLY A 425 37.61 7.13 -10.19
C GLY A 425 37.42 5.60 -10.16
N ARG A 426 36.59 5.04 -9.29
CA ARG A 426 36.37 3.57 -9.20
C ARG A 426 35.45 3.08 -10.30
N LEU A 427 35.58 1.81 -10.65
CA LEU A 427 34.66 1.14 -11.55
C LEU A 427 33.43 0.69 -10.79
N PHE A 428 32.28 1.19 -11.19
CA PHE A 428 30.99 0.92 -10.59
C PHE A 428 30.11 0.11 -11.56
N VAL A 429 29.84 -1.14 -11.23
CA VAL A 429 29.07 -2.07 -12.05
C VAL A 429 27.65 -2.14 -11.54
N VAL A 430 26.68 -1.83 -12.39
CA VAL A 430 25.24 -1.92 -12.10
C VAL A 430 24.63 -3.11 -12.84
N ILE A 431 24.04 -4.04 -12.10
CA ILE A 431 23.22 -5.09 -12.69
C ILE A 431 21.76 -4.64 -12.64
N GLY A 432 21.15 -4.43 -13.81
CA GLY A 432 19.79 -3.94 -13.98
C GLY A 432 19.71 -2.53 -14.57
N ALA A 433 18.87 -2.38 -15.59
CA ALA A 433 18.61 -1.11 -16.30
C ALA A 433 17.16 -0.63 -16.13
N GLY A 434 16.52 -0.96 -15.00
CA GLY A 434 15.21 -0.44 -14.59
C GLY A 434 15.34 0.86 -13.78
N GLY A 435 14.23 1.34 -13.20
CA GLY A 435 14.22 2.61 -12.46
C GLY A 435 15.28 2.72 -11.35
N ALA A 436 15.51 1.67 -10.56
CA ALA A 436 16.56 1.64 -9.54
C ALA A 436 17.96 1.61 -10.15
N GLY A 437 18.16 0.82 -11.23
CA GLY A 437 19.44 0.78 -11.95
C GLY A 437 19.80 2.11 -12.58
N LYS A 438 18.84 2.83 -13.16
CA LYS A 438 19.00 4.19 -13.67
C LYS A 438 19.45 5.16 -12.57
N ALA A 439 18.82 5.09 -11.38
CA ALA A 439 19.17 5.93 -10.24
C ALA A 439 20.59 5.66 -9.73
N LEU A 440 20.99 4.38 -9.62
CA LEU A 440 22.34 3.97 -9.22
C LEU A 440 23.39 4.40 -10.24
N ALA A 441 23.14 4.15 -11.53
CA ALA A 441 24.06 4.50 -12.61
C ALA A 441 24.29 6.02 -12.69
N TYR A 442 23.21 6.81 -12.63
CA TYR A 442 23.27 8.26 -12.58
C TYR A 442 24.09 8.71 -11.36
N GLY A 443 23.73 8.21 -10.17
CA GLY A 443 24.38 8.63 -8.94
C GLY A 443 25.85 8.27 -8.85
N ALA A 444 26.25 7.10 -9.32
CA ALA A 444 27.64 6.71 -9.39
C ALA A 444 28.42 7.64 -10.34
N LYS A 445 27.82 7.98 -11.50
CA LYS A 445 28.42 8.92 -12.45
C LYS A 445 28.61 10.31 -11.87
N GLU A 446 27.58 10.85 -11.21
CA GLU A 446 27.64 12.16 -10.53
C GLU A 446 28.74 12.22 -9.44
N LYS A 447 29.02 11.10 -8.80
CA LYS A 447 30.11 10.95 -7.81
C LYS A 447 31.47 10.68 -8.44
N GLY A 448 31.58 10.73 -9.77
CA GLY A 448 32.83 10.59 -10.51
C GLY A 448 33.28 9.14 -10.74
N ALA A 449 32.42 8.16 -10.58
CA ALA A 449 32.71 6.76 -10.91
C ALA A 449 32.70 6.52 -12.42
N ARG A 450 33.46 5.50 -12.87
CA ARG A 450 33.34 4.92 -14.20
C ARG A 450 32.27 3.84 -14.17
N VAL A 451 31.21 3.97 -14.96
CA VAL A 451 30.04 3.13 -14.83
C VAL A 451 29.95 2.08 -15.93
N VAL A 452 29.70 0.84 -15.51
CA VAL A 452 29.38 -0.31 -16.37
C VAL A 452 27.98 -0.79 -16.03
N ILE A 453 27.19 -1.11 -17.06
CA ILE A 453 25.82 -1.56 -16.90
C ILE A 453 25.65 -2.92 -17.54
N ALA A 454 25.15 -3.90 -16.77
CA ALA A 454 24.77 -5.20 -17.29
C ALA A 454 23.27 -5.42 -17.07
N ASN A 455 22.59 -5.98 -18.06
CA ASN A 455 21.16 -6.26 -17.96
C ASN A 455 20.75 -7.47 -18.81
N ARG A 456 19.76 -8.21 -18.36
CA ARG A 456 19.17 -9.34 -19.09
C ARG A 456 18.79 -8.97 -20.53
N THR A 457 18.15 -7.82 -20.70
CA THR A 457 17.86 -7.25 -22.02
C THR A 457 18.98 -6.27 -22.37
N PHE A 458 19.96 -6.72 -23.17
CA PHE A 458 21.17 -5.97 -23.48
C PHE A 458 20.89 -4.56 -24.06
N ALA A 459 19.89 -4.43 -24.92
CA ALA A 459 19.52 -3.14 -25.50
C ALA A 459 19.21 -2.07 -24.44
N ARG A 460 18.60 -2.44 -23.30
CA ARG A 460 18.36 -1.50 -22.19
C ARG A 460 19.66 -1.10 -21.48
N ALA A 461 20.63 -2.01 -21.38
CA ALA A 461 21.95 -1.69 -20.85
C ALA A 461 22.68 -0.71 -21.78
N GLN A 462 22.63 -0.94 -23.10
CA GLN A 462 23.22 -0.06 -24.12
C GLN A 462 22.61 1.34 -24.09
N GLU A 463 21.28 1.44 -24.04
CA GLU A 463 20.57 2.71 -23.95
C GLU A 463 20.99 3.51 -22.71
N LEU A 464 21.00 2.87 -21.54
CA LEU A 464 21.37 3.53 -20.30
C LEU A 464 22.87 3.90 -20.30
N ALA A 465 23.75 3.03 -20.77
CA ALA A 465 25.18 3.30 -20.89
C ALA A 465 25.47 4.48 -21.83
N HIS A 466 24.75 4.55 -22.96
CA HIS A 466 24.87 5.69 -23.89
C HIS A 466 24.48 7.01 -23.21
N ILE A 467 23.36 7.00 -22.45
CA ILE A 467 22.85 8.20 -21.78
C ILE A 467 23.85 8.74 -20.75
N ILE A 468 24.44 7.87 -19.92
CA ILE A 468 25.34 8.29 -18.84
C ILE A 468 26.80 8.37 -19.26
N GLY A 469 27.17 7.98 -20.50
CA GLY A 469 28.54 7.89 -20.98
C GLY A 469 29.31 6.76 -20.27
N GLY A 470 28.68 5.60 -20.09
CA GLY A 470 29.26 4.38 -19.52
C GLY A 470 29.47 3.28 -20.56
N THR A 471 29.71 2.05 -20.08
CA THR A 471 29.90 0.84 -20.90
C THR A 471 28.74 -0.13 -20.65
N ALA A 472 28.25 -0.80 -21.68
CA ALA A 472 27.25 -1.85 -21.57
C ALA A 472 27.89 -3.24 -21.74
N LEU A 473 27.45 -4.19 -20.90
CA LEU A 473 27.81 -5.61 -20.99
C LEU A 473 26.55 -6.47 -20.98
N THR A 474 26.65 -7.64 -21.59
CA THR A 474 25.70 -8.74 -21.32
C THR A 474 26.01 -9.36 -19.95
N LEU A 475 25.05 -10.11 -19.37
CA LEU A 475 25.30 -10.83 -18.13
C LEU A 475 26.40 -11.90 -18.28
N SER A 476 26.52 -12.52 -19.46
CA SER A 476 27.56 -13.50 -19.75
C SER A 476 28.95 -12.87 -19.80
N GLU A 477 29.09 -11.70 -20.42
CA GLU A 477 30.35 -10.96 -20.44
C GLU A 477 30.75 -10.47 -19.05
N LEU A 478 29.76 -10.10 -18.20
CA LEU A 478 30.01 -9.66 -16.84
C LEU A 478 30.66 -10.75 -15.97
N GLU A 479 30.35 -12.04 -16.19
CA GLU A 479 30.95 -13.15 -15.44
C GLU A 479 32.48 -13.22 -15.58
N SER A 480 33.03 -12.77 -16.68
CA SER A 480 34.47 -12.74 -16.96
C SER A 480 35.08 -11.34 -16.97
N TYR A 481 34.28 -10.32 -16.62
CA TYR A 481 34.74 -8.92 -16.68
C TYR A 481 35.48 -8.49 -15.41
N HIS A 482 36.80 -8.58 -15.43
CA HIS A 482 37.67 -8.28 -14.28
C HIS A 482 38.85 -7.36 -14.67
N PRO A 483 38.56 -6.15 -15.22
CA PRO A 483 39.61 -5.26 -15.73
C PRO A 483 40.53 -4.69 -14.65
N GLU A 484 40.03 -4.62 -13.40
CA GLU A 484 40.78 -4.08 -12.26
C GLU A 484 40.30 -4.69 -10.94
N LYS A 485 41.09 -4.50 -9.88
CA LYS A 485 40.66 -4.85 -8.50
C LYS A 485 39.98 -3.67 -7.84
N GLY A 486 39.16 -3.96 -6.81
CA GLY A 486 38.54 -2.90 -6.01
C GLY A 486 37.28 -2.31 -6.62
N MET A 487 36.68 -2.99 -7.61
CA MET A 487 35.42 -2.60 -8.22
C MET A 487 34.28 -2.58 -7.21
N ILE A 488 33.24 -1.83 -7.55
CA ILE A 488 31.98 -1.80 -6.80
C ILE A 488 30.90 -2.46 -7.64
N LEU A 489 30.15 -3.39 -7.06
CA LEU A 489 28.98 -4.04 -7.68
C LEU A 489 27.70 -3.54 -7.02
N ALA A 490 26.69 -3.21 -7.81
CA ALA A 490 25.35 -2.87 -7.34
C ALA A 490 24.29 -3.70 -8.07
N ASN A 491 23.60 -4.57 -7.35
CA ASN A 491 22.41 -5.27 -7.87
C ASN A 491 21.18 -4.38 -7.73
N ALA A 492 20.56 -4.03 -8.86
CA ALA A 492 19.30 -3.28 -8.95
C ALA A 492 18.17 -4.13 -9.57
N THR A 493 18.33 -5.45 -9.56
CA THR A 493 17.30 -6.41 -10.03
C THR A 493 16.55 -7.03 -8.85
N SER A 494 15.52 -7.81 -9.15
CA SER A 494 14.81 -8.62 -8.18
C SER A 494 15.41 -10.01 -7.96
N VAL A 495 16.56 -10.33 -8.55
CA VAL A 495 17.22 -11.63 -8.40
C VAL A 495 17.70 -11.78 -6.96
N GLY A 496 17.33 -12.87 -6.30
CA GLY A 496 17.61 -13.11 -4.89
C GLY A 496 16.55 -12.58 -3.92
N MET A 497 15.48 -11.94 -4.44
CA MET A 497 14.32 -11.51 -3.64
C MET A 497 13.35 -12.69 -3.42
N HIS A 498 12.69 -12.71 -2.28
CA HIS A 498 11.61 -13.67 -2.01
C HIS A 498 10.55 -13.68 -3.16
N PRO A 499 10.06 -14.87 -3.62
CA PRO A 499 10.34 -16.22 -3.08
C PRO A 499 11.66 -16.84 -3.55
N ASN A 500 12.33 -16.30 -4.56
CA ASN A 500 13.50 -16.89 -5.22
C ASN A 500 14.81 -16.54 -4.50
N VAL A 501 14.88 -16.78 -3.21
CA VAL A 501 15.98 -16.35 -2.32
C VAL A 501 17.32 -17.02 -2.59
N ASP A 502 17.32 -18.16 -3.30
CA ASP A 502 18.51 -18.92 -3.65
C ASP A 502 19.14 -18.50 -4.99
N GLU A 503 18.55 -17.54 -5.67
CA GLU A 503 19.10 -16.98 -6.90
C GLU A 503 20.16 -15.90 -6.59
N THR A 504 21.13 -15.74 -7.51
CA THR A 504 22.13 -14.67 -7.49
C THR A 504 22.38 -14.15 -8.89
N PRO A 505 22.52 -12.82 -9.09
CA PRO A 505 22.73 -12.27 -10.44
C PRO A 505 24.14 -12.47 -10.98
N LEU A 506 25.11 -12.85 -10.14
CA LEU A 506 26.51 -13.06 -10.49
C LEU A 506 27.08 -14.22 -9.70
N SER A 507 27.98 -15.00 -10.31
CA SER A 507 28.59 -16.16 -9.65
C SER A 507 29.58 -15.73 -8.58
N LYS A 508 29.76 -16.59 -7.54
CA LYS A 508 30.78 -16.40 -6.50
C LYS A 508 32.19 -16.21 -7.07
N HIS A 509 32.51 -16.88 -8.20
CA HIS A 509 33.83 -16.75 -8.82
C HIS A 509 34.10 -15.32 -9.32
N ALA A 510 33.10 -14.70 -9.95
CA ALA A 510 33.21 -13.35 -10.47
C ALA A 510 33.28 -12.29 -9.36
N LEU A 511 32.78 -12.57 -8.15
CA LEU A 511 32.78 -11.63 -7.02
C LEU A 511 34.16 -11.30 -6.45
N LYS A 512 35.20 -12.12 -6.72
CA LYS A 512 36.55 -11.94 -6.17
C LYS A 512 37.23 -10.62 -6.55
N SER A 513 36.80 -9.96 -7.60
CA SER A 513 37.36 -8.68 -8.07
C SER A 513 36.67 -7.46 -7.49
N TYR A 514 35.56 -7.65 -6.78
CA TYR A 514 34.80 -6.57 -6.17
C TYR A 514 35.20 -6.34 -4.71
N ALA A 515 35.52 -5.12 -4.36
CA ALA A 515 35.81 -4.71 -2.99
C ALA A 515 34.55 -4.33 -2.21
N VAL A 516 33.48 -3.96 -2.92
CA VAL A 516 32.20 -3.54 -2.36
C VAL A 516 31.07 -4.14 -3.16
N VAL A 517 30.08 -4.72 -2.50
CA VAL A 517 28.88 -5.25 -3.13
C VAL A 517 27.66 -4.69 -2.41
N PHE A 518 26.83 -3.99 -3.16
CA PHE A 518 25.52 -3.47 -2.74
C PHE A 518 24.40 -4.28 -3.39
N ASP A 519 23.37 -4.58 -2.62
CA ASP A 519 22.16 -5.22 -3.15
C ASP A 519 20.93 -4.38 -2.79
N ALA A 520 20.14 -3.95 -3.79
CA ALA A 520 18.90 -3.23 -3.56
C ALA A 520 17.77 -4.12 -3.00
N VAL A 521 17.92 -5.44 -3.07
CA VAL A 521 17.02 -6.39 -2.41
C VAL A 521 17.17 -6.28 -0.89
N PHE A 522 16.04 -6.20 -0.17
CA PHE A 522 15.99 -6.11 1.29
C PHE A 522 15.16 -7.21 1.97
N VAL A 523 14.53 -8.08 1.19
CA VAL A 523 13.83 -9.29 1.67
C VAL A 523 14.24 -10.47 0.80
N PRO A 524 15.10 -11.36 1.31
CA PRO A 524 15.75 -11.35 2.61
C PRO A 524 16.76 -10.20 2.74
N ARG A 525 17.08 -9.80 3.99
CA ARG A 525 18.10 -8.77 4.23
C ARG A 525 19.48 -9.22 3.76
N GLU A 526 19.83 -10.47 4.03
CA GLU A 526 21.07 -11.10 3.64
C GLU A 526 20.83 -12.01 2.43
N THR A 527 20.94 -11.45 1.22
CA THR A 527 20.77 -12.19 -0.03
C THR A 527 21.91 -13.17 -0.28
N ARG A 528 21.71 -14.14 -1.16
CA ARG A 528 22.79 -15.03 -1.60
C ARG A 528 23.97 -14.25 -2.17
N LEU A 529 23.71 -13.19 -2.95
CA LEU A 529 24.74 -12.31 -3.49
C LEU A 529 25.62 -11.74 -2.37
N LEU A 530 25.01 -11.17 -1.32
CA LEU A 530 25.76 -10.55 -0.22
C LEU A 530 26.54 -11.59 0.61
N ARG A 531 25.96 -12.77 0.88
CA ARG A 531 26.67 -13.86 1.58
C ARG A 531 27.90 -14.31 0.79
N GLU A 532 27.76 -14.55 -0.51
CA GLU A 532 28.87 -14.99 -1.37
C GLU A 532 29.94 -13.90 -1.52
N ALA A 533 29.55 -12.63 -1.60
CA ALA A 533 30.47 -11.50 -1.63
C ALA A 533 31.27 -11.35 -0.34
N ALA A 534 30.63 -11.48 0.82
CA ALA A 534 31.31 -11.46 2.12
C ALA A 534 32.37 -12.56 2.24
N VAL A 535 32.05 -13.79 1.77
CA VAL A 535 33.04 -14.90 1.73
C VAL A 535 34.21 -14.58 0.80
N CYS A 536 34.02 -13.78 -0.23
CA CYS A 536 35.09 -13.30 -1.13
C CYS A 536 35.88 -12.10 -0.57
N GLY A 537 35.53 -11.62 0.64
CA GLY A 537 36.23 -10.50 1.31
C GLY A 537 35.72 -9.11 0.92
N ALA A 538 34.58 -9.00 0.24
CA ALA A 538 33.99 -7.71 -0.11
C ALA A 538 33.26 -7.08 1.08
N THR A 539 33.27 -5.75 1.17
CA THR A 539 32.36 -4.99 2.02
C THR A 539 30.96 -5.12 1.45
N VAL A 540 30.01 -5.61 2.24
CA VAL A 540 28.63 -5.80 1.81
C VAL A 540 27.72 -4.72 2.38
N ILE A 541 26.80 -4.22 1.55
CA ILE A 541 25.84 -3.17 1.90
C ILE A 541 24.45 -3.65 1.49
N ASP A 542 23.57 -3.80 2.45
CA ASP A 542 22.21 -4.32 2.22
C ASP A 542 21.24 -3.22 1.75
N GLY A 543 20.18 -3.64 1.06
CA GLY A 543 19.15 -2.74 0.52
C GLY A 543 18.27 -2.09 1.58
N LEU A 544 18.33 -2.56 2.82
CA LEU A 544 17.53 -2.00 3.90
C LEU A 544 17.97 -0.59 4.27
N GLU A 545 19.28 -0.33 4.24
CA GLU A 545 19.82 1.01 4.49
C GLU A 545 19.38 2.01 3.40
N MET A 546 19.39 1.58 2.13
CA MET A 546 18.80 2.36 1.04
C MET A 546 17.32 2.66 1.30
N LEU A 547 16.53 1.65 1.67
CA LEU A 547 15.11 1.80 1.96
C LEU A 547 14.86 2.82 3.09
N ILE A 548 15.61 2.73 4.19
CA ILE A 548 15.49 3.67 5.30
C ILE A 548 15.70 5.12 4.82
N ARG A 549 16.76 5.37 4.07
CA ARG A 549 17.11 6.71 3.60
C ARG A 549 16.11 7.27 2.61
N LEU A 550 15.69 6.46 1.63
CA LEU A 550 14.71 6.92 0.64
C LEU A 550 13.34 7.23 1.26
N VAL A 551 12.86 6.42 2.25
CA VAL A 551 11.56 6.70 2.89
C VAL A 551 11.61 7.94 3.80
N MET A 552 12.78 8.29 4.36
CA MET A 552 12.97 9.54 5.11
C MET A 552 12.88 10.76 4.18
N VAL A 553 13.47 10.69 2.99
CA VAL A 553 13.34 11.76 1.98
C VAL A 553 11.89 11.87 1.49
N GLN A 554 11.22 10.73 1.25
CA GLN A 554 9.80 10.69 0.90
C GLN A 554 8.93 11.31 1.99
N PHE A 555 9.18 10.99 3.25
CA PHE A 555 8.47 11.59 4.38
C PHE A 555 8.55 13.13 4.36
N LYS A 556 9.75 13.67 4.17
CA LYS A 556 9.95 15.12 4.05
C LYS A 556 9.15 15.73 2.89
N LEU A 557 9.12 15.05 1.74
CA LEU A 557 8.32 15.48 0.59
C LEU A 557 6.81 15.41 0.87
N PHE A 558 6.31 14.32 1.46
CA PHE A 558 4.89 14.11 1.78
C PHE A 558 4.36 15.11 2.80
N THR A 559 5.18 15.49 3.75
CA THR A 559 4.81 16.41 4.83
C THR A 559 5.07 17.89 4.53
N GLY A 560 5.59 18.20 3.33
CA GLY A 560 5.92 19.58 2.96
C GLY A 560 7.14 20.13 3.69
N GLY A 561 8.07 19.28 4.13
CA GLY A 561 9.37 19.69 4.67
C GLY A 561 9.61 19.35 6.14
N MET A 562 8.69 18.64 6.82
CA MET A 562 8.93 18.21 8.22
C MET A 562 10.15 17.29 8.32
N THR A 563 10.87 17.41 9.44
CA THR A 563 12.02 16.52 9.72
C THR A 563 11.56 15.11 9.96
N ALA A 564 12.14 14.16 9.24
CA ALA A 564 11.84 12.75 9.40
C ALA A 564 12.32 12.27 10.80
N PRO A 565 11.49 11.54 11.56
CA PRO A 565 11.87 10.96 12.84
C PRO A 565 12.75 9.70 12.62
N GLU A 566 14.01 9.92 12.24
CA GLU A 566 14.93 8.89 11.76
C GLU A 566 14.99 7.66 12.67
N ARG A 567 15.23 7.86 13.99
CA ARG A 567 15.33 6.75 14.94
C ARG A 567 14.09 5.86 14.91
N LEU A 568 12.91 6.46 14.95
CA LEU A 568 11.64 5.74 14.94
C LEU A 568 11.45 5.00 13.61
N MET A 569 11.78 5.63 12.48
CA MET A 569 11.65 5.01 11.16
C MET A 569 12.60 3.83 11.00
N ARG A 570 13.85 3.93 11.52
CA ARG A 570 14.81 2.82 11.56
C ARG A 570 14.30 1.65 12.42
N GLU A 571 13.85 1.93 13.62
CA GLU A 571 13.27 0.93 14.53
C GLU A 571 12.06 0.22 13.90
N ALA A 572 11.17 0.97 13.23
CA ALA A 572 9.98 0.42 12.56
C ALA A 572 10.32 -0.55 11.41
N ILE A 573 11.41 -0.31 10.69
CA ILE A 573 11.86 -1.22 9.63
C ILE A 573 12.53 -2.46 10.21
N LEU A 574 13.33 -2.30 11.27
CA LEU A 574 14.14 -3.38 11.84
C LEU A 574 13.31 -4.37 12.67
N THR A 575 12.29 -3.89 13.41
CA THR A 575 11.50 -4.72 14.35
C THR A 575 10.61 -5.78 13.71
N LYS A 576 10.41 -5.79 12.38
CA LYS A 576 9.53 -6.76 11.69
C LYS A 576 10.22 -7.53 10.57
N THR A 577 11.45 -7.96 10.80
CA THR A 577 12.19 -8.87 9.89
C THR A 577 12.09 -10.33 10.34
N HIS A 578 10.94 -10.73 10.95
CA HIS A 578 10.70 -12.16 11.24
C HIS A 578 9.63 -12.71 10.30
#